data_d73b1f75674b08519580e5d5bf425a35
#
_entry.id   d73b1f75674b08519580e5d5bf425a35
#
_cell.length_a   1.000
_cell.length_b   1.000
_cell.length_c   1.000
_cell.angle_alpha   90.00
_cell.angle_beta   90.00
_cell.angle_gamma   90.00
#
_symmetry.space_group_name_H-M   'P 1'
#
loop_
_entity.id
_entity.type
_entity.pdbx_description
1 polymer ?
#
loop_
_entity_poly.entity_id
_entity_poly.type
_entity_poly.pdbx_seq_one_letter_code
_entity_poly.pdbx_strand_id
1 'polypeptide(L)'
;MPRPKEYVVALTIADRRRLKTLVSTGSHPARMITRGRILLALDETDGPAPDRRVVAERLGISEGTVFRVAKQYTEQGGRVGEVVGRKKRTTPPVEPKVTGDVEARILALARTPAPEGKARWTLRLLEKQVLLTEGIPRVGRSTIGGVLKKGGLSLT
;
A
#
# COMPACT_ATOMS: atom_id res chain seq x y z
N MET A 1 -39.27 -2.84 -19.08
CA MET A 1 -38.79 -3.46 -17.84
C MET A 1 -37.42 -2.92 -17.51
N PRO A 2 -37.20 -2.27 -16.37
CA PRO A 2 -35.84 -1.90 -15.97
C PRO A 2 -35.02 -3.18 -15.77
N ARG A 3 -33.82 -3.20 -16.34
CA ARG A 3 -32.87 -4.32 -16.14
C ARG A 3 -32.58 -4.46 -14.65
N PRO A 4 -32.61 -5.67 -14.06
CA PRO A 4 -32.25 -5.88 -12.68
C PRO A 4 -30.81 -5.35 -12.47
N LYS A 5 -30.59 -4.65 -11.35
CA LYS A 5 -29.24 -4.16 -11.01
C LYS A 5 -28.34 -5.35 -10.76
N GLU A 6 -27.32 -5.48 -11.58
CA GLU A 6 -26.37 -6.60 -11.55
C GLU A 6 -25.54 -6.62 -10.26
N TYR A 7 -25.28 -5.46 -9.65
CA TYR A 7 -24.52 -5.32 -8.41
C TYR A 7 -25.28 -4.43 -7.44
N VAL A 8 -25.71 -5.02 -6.33
CA VAL A 8 -26.44 -4.37 -5.25
C VAL A 8 -25.51 -4.07 -4.09
N VAL A 9 -25.60 -2.87 -3.53
CA VAL A 9 -24.86 -2.49 -2.33
C VAL A 9 -25.83 -2.46 -1.17
N ALA A 10 -25.63 -3.34 -0.18
CA ALA A 10 -26.37 -3.40 1.06
C ALA A 10 -25.39 -3.29 2.23
N LEU A 11 -25.34 -2.12 2.87
CA LEU A 11 -24.40 -1.85 3.95
C LEU A 11 -24.96 -2.29 5.30
N THR A 12 -24.12 -2.88 6.14
CA THR A 12 -24.45 -3.07 7.56
C THR A 12 -24.49 -1.72 8.27
N ILE A 13 -25.20 -1.65 9.40
CA ILE A 13 -25.25 -0.42 10.23
C ILE A 13 -23.83 0.01 10.65
N ALA A 14 -22.97 -0.95 10.97
CA ALA A 14 -21.58 -0.70 11.34
C ALA A 14 -20.76 -0.13 10.18
N ASP A 15 -20.89 -0.71 8.97
CA ASP A 15 -20.19 -0.25 7.77
C ASP A 15 -20.66 1.15 7.34
N ARG A 16 -21.96 1.39 7.40
CA ARG A 16 -22.53 2.71 7.12
C ARG A 16 -21.97 3.78 8.06
N ARG A 17 -21.92 3.49 9.37
CA ARG A 17 -21.32 4.40 10.36
C ARG A 17 -19.85 4.64 10.08
N ARG A 18 -19.09 3.58 9.80
CA ARG A 18 -17.68 3.66 9.45
C ARG A 18 -17.42 4.51 8.20
N LEU A 19 -18.23 4.32 7.16
CA LEU A 19 -18.13 5.10 5.92
C LEU A 19 -18.49 6.56 6.14
N LYS A 20 -19.54 6.86 6.91
CA LYS A 20 -19.91 8.24 7.27
C LYS A 20 -18.75 8.94 8.00
N THR A 21 -18.14 8.28 8.97
CA THR A 21 -16.96 8.81 9.68
C THR A 21 -15.79 9.04 8.72
N LEU A 22 -15.48 8.08 7.87
CA LEU A 22 -14.38 8.19 6.89
C LEU A 22 -14.56 9.36 5.91
N VAL A 23 -15.80 9.64 5.53
CA VAL A 23 -16.12 10.71 4.56
C VAL A 23 -16.16 12.10 5.22
N SER A 24 -16.48 12.17 6.51
CA SER A 24 -16.71 13.43 7.23
C SER A 24 -15.54 13.87 8.12
N THR A 25 -14.69 12.95 8.57
CA THR A 25 -13.64 13.25 9.56
C THR A 25 -12.28 12.69 9.17
N GLY A 26 -11.24 13.35 9.61
CA GLY A 26 -9.85 12.91 9.41
C GLY A 26 -9.27 13.24 8.03
N SER A 27 -8.00 12.94 7.86
CA SER A 27 -7.28 13.07 6.58
C SER A 27 -7.17 11.69 5.92
N HIS A 28 -7.89 11.51 4.83
CA HIS A 28 -7.90 10.26 4.08
C HIS A 28 -7.55 10.50 2.60
N PRO A 29 -6.94 9.52 1.91
CA PRO A 29 -6.73 9.62 0.48
C PRO A 29 -8.03 9.89 -0.28
N ALA A 30 -8.04 10.83 -1.23
CA ALA A 30 -9.23 11.22 -2.00
C ALA A 30 -9.97 10.01 -2.60
N ARG A 31 -9.23 9.00 -3.06
CA ARG A 31 -9.80 7.75 -3.58
C ARG A 31 -10.63 7.00 -2.53
N MET A 32 -10.22 6.99 -1.27
CA MET A 32 -10.97 6.34 -0.19
C MET A 32 -12.27 7.08 0.08
N ILE A 33 -12.21 8.41 0.14
CA ILE A 33 -13.38 9.27 0.34
C ILE A 33 -14.38 9.09 -0.80
N THR A 34 -13.91 9.14 -2.05
CA THR A 34 -14.76 8.95 -3.22
C THR A 34 -15.47 7.59 -3.22
N ARG A 35 -14.73 6.51 -2.94
CA ARG A 35 -15.31 5.16 -2.85
C ARG A 35 -16.30 5.04 -1.69
N GLY A 36 -16.00 5.63 -0.55
CA GLY A 36 -16.93 5.69 0.58
C GLY A 36 -18.23 6.42 0.23
N ARG A 37 -18.14 7.55 -0.46
CA ARG A 37 -19.32 8.30 -0.96
C ARG A 37 -20.13 7.50 -1.96
N ILE A 38 -19.50 6.77 -2.87
CA ILE A 38 -20.19 5.90 -3.83
C ILE A 38 -20.97 4.81 -3.11
N LEU A 39 -20.34 4.10 -2.17
CA LEU A 39 -21.00 3.02 -1.43
C LEU A 39 -22.19 3.54 -0.61
N LEU A 40 -22.06 4.70 0.07
CA LEU A 40 -23.13 5.34 0.79
C LEU A 40 -24.30 5.77 -0.12
N ALA A 41 -23.99 6.25 -1.34
CA ALA A 41 -24.99 6.66 -2.30
C ALA A 41 -25.74 5.50 -2.97
N LEU A 42 -25.09 4.34 -3.08
CA LEU A 42 -25.64 3.11 -3.67
C LEU A 42 -26.30 2.18 -2.66
N ASP A 43 -26.26 2.52 -1.37
CA ASP A 43 -26.81 1.67 -0.31
C ASP A 43 -28.34 1.53 -0.42
N GLU A 44 -28.80 0.31 -0.63
CA GLU A 44 -30.22 -0.06 -0.80
C GLU A 44 -30.87 -0.57 0.49
N THR A 45 -30.18 -0.50 1.63
CA THR A 45 -30.71 -1.04 2.88
C THR A 45 -31.99 -0.33 3.36
N ASP A 46 -32.08 0.98 3.14
CA ASP A 46 -33.22 1.81 3.56
C ASP A 46 -34.14 2.20 2.38
N GLY A 47 -33.99 1.59 1.22
CA GLY A 47 -34.79 1.88 0.04
C GLY A 47 -33.98 1.78 -1.27
N PRO A 48 -34.63 1.95 -2.42
CA PRO A 48 -33.96 1.81 -3.71
C PRO A 48 -32.91 2.90 -3.89
N ALA A 49 -31.69 2.48 -4.23
CA ALA A 49 -30.62 3.42 -4.53
C ALA A 49 -30.88 4.16 -5.85
N PRO A 50 -30.39 5.39 -5.97
CA PRO A 50 -30.42 6.14 -7.23
C PRO A 50 -29.70 5.39 -8.36
N ASP A 51 -30.04 5.77 -9.61
CA ASP A 51 -29.32 5.24 -10.77
C ASP A 51 -27.83 5.63 -10.70
N ARG A 52 -26.95 4.75 -11.17
CA ARG A 52 -25.49 4.97 -11.23
C ARG A 52 -25.11 6.28 -11.91
N ARG A 53 -25.86 6.67 -12.95
CA ARG A 53 -25.68 7.93 -13.64
C ARG A 53 -25.94 9.12 -12.71
N VAL A 54 -26.99 9.07 -11.92
CA VAL A 54 -27.31 10.14 -10.95
C VAL A 54 -26.25 10.24 -9.87
N VAL A 55 -25.74 9.10 -9.38
CA VAL A 55 -24.64 9.08 -8.41
C VAL A 55 -23.37 9.66 -9.01
N ALA A 56 -23.05 9.30 -10.25
CA ALA A 56 -21.89 9.82 -10.99
C ALA A 56 -21.95 11.35 -11.14
N GLU A 57 -23.09 11.87 -11.58
CA GLU A 57 -23.32 13.31 -11.70
C GLU A 57 -23.17 14.05 -10.36
N ARG A 58 -23.81 13.54 -9.30
CA ARG A 58 -23.74 14.14 -7.94
C ARG A 58 -22.32 14.19 -7.38
N LEU A 59 -21.50 13.19 -7.68
CA LEU A 59 -20.14 13.08 -7.16
C LEU A 59 -19.08 13.65 -8.11
N GLY A 60 -19.45 14.11 -9.31
CA GLY A 60 -18.54 14.64 -10.33
C GLY A 60 -17.56 13.58 -10.85
N ILE A 61 -17.99 12.34 -11.01
CA ILE A 61 -17.16 11.21 -11.45
C ILE A 61 -17.81 10.47 -12.63
N SER A 62 -17.05 9.58 -13.27
CA SER A 62 -17.61 8.77 -14.37
C SER A 62 -18.51 7.63 -13.84
N GLU A 63 -19.56 7.32 -14.58
CA GLU A 63 -20.46 6.19 -14.31
C GLU A 63 -19.70 4.86 -14.24
N GLY A 64 -18.68 4.68 -15.08
CA GLY A 64 -17.80 3.50 -15.05
C GLY A 64 -17.01 3.35 -13.73
N THR A 65 -16.76 4.46 -13.02
CA THR A 65 -16.15 4.39 -11.68
C THR A 65 -17.15 3.90 -10.65
N VAL A 66 -18.39 4.40 -10.70
CA VAL A 66 -19.50 3.95 -9.85
C VAL A 66 -19.75 2.46 -10.05
N PHE A 67 -19.84 2.01 -11.32
CA PHE A 67 -20.01 0.61 -11.67
C PHE A 67 -18.91 -0.29 -11.09
N ARG A 68 -17.63 0.10 -11.28
CA ARG A 68 -16.49 -0.69 -10.78
C ARG A 68 -16.47 -0.81 -9.27
N VAL A 69 -16.89 0.21 -8.54
CA VAL A 69 -16.97 0.16 -7.07
C VAL A 69 -18.08 -0.77 -6.61
N ALA A 70 -19.28 -0.69 -7.22
CA ALA A 70 -20.38 -1.60 -6.94
C ALA A 70 -20.03 -3.06 -7.24
N LYS A 71 -19.43 -3.32 -8.40
CA LYS A 71 -18.93 -4.63 -8.80
C LYS A 71 -17.93 -5.18 -7.78
N GLN A 72 -16.91 -4.38 -7.44
CA GLN A 72 -15.88 -4.78 -6.47
C GLN A 72 -16.49 -5.08 -5.09
N TYR A 73 -17.49 -4.32 -4.64
CA TYR A 73 -18.19 -4.57 -3.38
C TYR A 73 -18.86 -5.96 -3.38
N THR A 74 -19.58 -6.29 -4.43
CA THR A 74 -20.26 -7.59 -4.57
C THR A 74 -19.24 -8.73 -4.68
N GLU A 75 -18.22 -8.60 -5.51
CA GLU A 75 -17.16 -9.61 -5.69
C GLU A 75 -16.35 -9.88 -4.40
N GLN A 76 -16.23 -8.88 -3.53
CA GLN A 76 -15.54 -9.02 -2.24
C GLN A 76 -16.48 -9.40 -1.08
N GLY A 77 -17.70 -9.84 -1.40
CA GLY A 77 -18.66 -10.29 -0.40
C GLY A 77 -19.05 -9.20 0.62
N GLY A 78 -19.14 -7.95 0.18
CA GLY A 78 -19.57 -6.83 1.00
C GLY A 78 -18.50 -6.27 1.97
N ARG A 79 -17.24 -6.65 1.81
CA ARG A 79 -16.14 -6.18 2.68
C ARG A 79 -15.73 -4.74 2.36
N VAL A 80 -16.40 -3.80 2.97
CA VAL A 80 -16.19 -2.35 2.77
C VAL A 80 -14.73 -1.94 2.90
N GLY A 81 -14.01 -2.45 3.90
CA GLY A 81 -12.60 -2.13 4.13
C GLY A 81 -11.68 -2.45 2.94
N GLU A 82 -11.94 -3.54 2.23
CA GLU A 82 -11.18 -3.96 1.05
C GLU A 82 -11.54 -3.13 -0.19
N VAL A 83 -12.81 -2.74 -0.31
CA VAL A 83 -13.28 -1.90 -1.43
C VAL A 83 -12.72 -0.49 -1.33
N VAL A 84 -12.79 0.11 -0.15
CA VAL A 84 -12.36 1.50 0.09
C VAL A 84 -10.85 1.59 0.18
N GLY A 85 -10.20 0.61 0.83
CA GLY A 85 -8.76 0.57 1.03
C GLY A 85 -7.95 0.41 -0.26
N ARG A 86 -6.66 0.65 -0.15
CA ARG A 86 -5.70 0.34 -1.22
C ARG A 86 -5.33 -1.14 -1.11
N LYS A 87 -5.52 -1.90 -2.19
CA LYS A 87 -4.98 -3.26 -2.28
C LYS A 87 -3.45 -3.20 -2.13
N LYS A 88 -2.94 -3.83 -1.09
CA LYS A 88 -1.49 -3.96 -0.92
C LYS A 88 -0.93 -4.82 -2.05
N ARG A 89 0.18 -4.38 -2.62
CA ARG A 89 0.89 -5.17 -3.61
C ARG A 89 1.53 -6.36 -2.89
N THR A 90 1.20 -7.58 -3.29
CA THR A 90 1.77 -8.82 -2.72
C THR A 90 3.16 -9.10 -3.27
N THR A 91 3.41 -8.70 -4.51
CA THR A 91 4.70 -8.89 -5.17
C THR A 91 5.32 -7.53 -5.45
N PRO A 92 6.56 -7.27 -5.02
CA PRO A 92 7.25 -6.04 -5.39
C PRO A 92 7.46 -6.00 -6.91
N PRO A 93 7.43 -4.81 -7.55
CA PRO A 93 7.56 -4.67 -9.01
C PRO A 93 8.95 -5.09 -9.53
N VAL A 94 9.94 -5.14 -8.66
CA VAL A 94 11.31 -5.56 -8.92
C VAL A 94 11.75 -6.43 -7.76
N GLU A 95 12.47 -7.51 -8.06
CA GLU A 95 13.07 -8.34 -7.00
C GLU A 95 13.98 -7.49 -6.11
N PRO A 96 13.92 -7.67 -4.79
CA PRO A 96 14.78 -6.92 -3.89
C PRO A 96 16.24 -7.27 -4.19
N LYS A 97 17.06 -6.25 -4.46
CA LYS A 97 18.52 -6.41 -4.67
C LYS A 97 19.23 -6.96 -3.42
N VAL A 98 18.64 -6.75 -2.26
CA VAL A 98 19.17 -7.19 -0.97
C VAL A 98 18.35 -8.39 -0.52
N THR A 99 18.88 -9.57 -0.76
CA THR A 99 18.39 -10.85 -0.25
C THR A 99 18.99 -11.14 1.13
N GLY A 100 18.48 -12.15 1.83
CA GLY A 100 19.04 -12.55 3.12
C GLY A 100 20.53 -12.90 3.07
N ASP A 101 20.99 -13.50 1.97
CA ASP A 101 22.39 -13.81 1.72
C ASP A 101 23.23 -12.53 1.58
N VAL A 102 22.74 -11.55 0.82
CA VAL A 102 23.39 -10.25 0.66
C VAL A 102 23.43 -9.48 1.98
N GLU A 103 22.35 -9.51 2.78
CA GLU A 103 22.34 -8.95 4.14
C GLU A 103 23.42 -9.58 5.01
N ALA A 104 23.51 -10.91 5.02
CA ALA A 104 24.52 -11.65 5.81
C ALA A 104 25.94 -11.28 5.41
N ARG A 105 26.23 -11.15 4.12
CA ARG A 105 27.56 -10.76 3.61
C ARG A 105 27.92 -9.33 4.00
N ILE A 106 27.00 -8.39 3.91
CA ILE A 106 27.21 -7.00 4.34
C ILE A 106 27.50 -6.94 5.85
N LEU A 107 26.73 -7.69 6.67
CA LEU A 107 26.95 -7.76 8.10
C LEU A 107 28.28 -8.42 8.46
N ALA A 108 28.67 -9.48 7.76
CA ALA A 108 29.97 -10.14 7.95
C ALA A 108 31.12 -9.17 7.65
N LEU A 109 31.02 -8.43 6.53
CA LEU A 109 32.00 -7.42 6.15
C LEU A 109 32.14 -6.31 7.19
N ALA A 110 31.02 -5.82 7.71
CA ALA A 110 31.01 -4.77 8.73
C ALA A 110 31.60 -5.21 10.08
N ARG A 111 31.66 -6.52 10.34
CA ARG A 111 32.28 -7.10 11.54
C ARG A 111 33.78 -7.35 11.41
N THR A 112 34.32 -7.29 10.19
CA THR A 112 35.77 -7.38 9.99
C THR A 112 36.45 -6.10 10.44
N PRO A 113 37.77 -6.11 10.72
CA PRO A 113 38.54 -4.90 10.97
C PRO A 113 38.42 -3.91 9.78
N ALA A 114 38.44 -2.63 10.07
CA ALA A 114 38.48 -1.63 9.01
C ALA A 114 39.75 -1.78 8.16
N PRO A 115 39.71 -1.42 6.87
CA PRO A 115 40.89 -1.49 6.00
C PRO A 115 42.07 -0.69 6.53
N GLU A 116 43.28 -1.06 6.11
CA GLU A 116 44.50 -0.38 6.50
C GLU A 116 44.42 1.16 6.38
N GLY A 117 44.91 1.85 7.40
CA GLY A 117 44.84 3.30 7.47
C GLY A 117 43.50 3.89 7.91
N LYS A 118 42.54 3.06 8.34
CA LYS A 118 41.24 3.50 8.87
C LYS A 118 41.02 2.95 10.28
N ALA A 119 40.70 3.84 11.22
CA ALA A 119 40.46 3.45 12.61
C ALA A 119 39.12 2.71 12.80
N ARG A 120 38.13 2.91 11.93
CA ARG A 120 36.80 2.33 12.04
C ARG A 120 36.06 2.32 10.70
N TRP A 121 35.04 1.47 10.62
CA TRP A 121 34.11 1.49 9.51
C TRP A 121 33.25 2.75 9.51
N THR A 122 33.05 3.31 8.33
CA THR A 122 32.03 4.32 8.05
C THR A 122 31.12 3.79 6.95
N LEU A 123 29.87 4.29 6.86
CA LEU A 123 28.95 3.87 5.79
C LEU A 123 29.53 4.12 4.40
N ARG A 124 30.28 5.20 4.21
CA ARG A 124 30.95 5.53 2.94
C ARG A 124 32.06 4.53 2.58
N LEU A 125 32.83 4.13 3.58
CA LEU A 125 33.90 3.16 3.38
C LEU A 125 33.33 1.78 3.12
N LEU A 126 32.29 1.39 3.87
CA LEU A 126 31.61 0.12 3.69
C LEU A 126 30.92 0.03 2.33
N GLU A 127 30.27 1.12 1.84
CA GLU A 127 29.73 1.20 0.48
C GLU A 127 30.80 0.94 -0.58
N LYS A 128 31.96 1.58 -0.44
CA LYS A 128 33.08 1.39 -1.36
C LYS A 128 33.59 -0.05 -1.34
N GLN A 129 33.71 -0.66 -0.17
CA GLN A 129 34.17 -2.04 -0.04
C GLN A 129 33.14 -3.05 -0.57
N VAL A 130 31.85 -2.82 -0.32
CA VAL A 130 30.76 -3.63 -0.87
C VAL A 130 30.78 -3.64 -2.40
N LEU A 131 31.09 -2.50 -3.03
CA LEU A 131 31.23 -2.41 -4.49
C LEU A 131 32.40 -3.25 -5.06
N LEU A 132 33.41 -3.49 -4.26
CA LEU A 132 34.60 -4.29 -4.63
C LEU A 132 34.42 -5.77 -4.30
N THR A 133 33.38 -6.14 -3.55
CA THR A 133 33.15 -7.52 -3.10
C THR A 133 32.30 -8.26 -4.12
N GLU A 134 32.83 -9.32 -4.69
CA GLU A 134 32.09 -10.18 -5.63
C GLU A 134 30.87 -10.83 -4.95
N GLY A 135 29.78 -10.97 -5.70
CA GLY A 135 28.55 -11.61 -5.24
C GLY A 135 27.64 -10.70 -4.39
N ILE A 136 27.99 -9.43 -4.22
CA ILE A 136 27.10 -8.42 -3.62
C ILE A 136 26.67 -7.44 -4.74
N PRO A 137 25.35 -7.28 -4.99
CA PRO A 137 24.88 -6.32 -5.98
C PRO A 137 25.18 -4.89 -5.51
N ARG A 138 25.22 -3.96 -6.46
CA ARG A 138 25.41 -2.54 -6.14
C ARG A 138 24.27 -2.03 -5.25
N VAL A 139 24.57 -1.71 -4.01
CA VAL A 139 23.64 -1.15 -3.00
C VAL A 139 24.15 0.18 -2.48
N GLY A 140 23.26 1.12 -2.30
CA GLY A 140 23.60 2.45 -1.79
C GLY A 140 23.72 2.51 -0.26
N ARG A 141 24.33 3.58 0.23
CA ARG A 141 24.58 3.84 1.65
C ARG A 141 23.35 3.69 2.55
N SER A 142 22.20 4.22 2.11
CA SER A 142 20.95 4.14 2.88
C SER A 142 20.50 2.70 3.08
N THR A 143 20.65 1.86 2.06
CA THR A 143 20.33 0.43 2.12
C THR A 143 21.27 -0.31 3.06
N ILE A 144 22.59 -0.04 2.94
CA ILE A 144 23.60 -0.60 3.84
C ILE A 144 23.32 -0.21 5.29
N GLY A 145 23.03 1.08 5.54
CA GLY A 145 22.64 1.56 6.88
C GLY A 145 21.40 0.87 7.43
N GLY A 146 20.40 0.62 6.58
CA GLY A 146 19.21 -0.15 6.94
C GLY A 146 19.53 -1.59 7.33
N VAL A 147 20.41 -2.27 6.57
CA VAL A 147 20.86 -3.65 6.85
C VAL A 147 21.60 -3.70 8.19
N LEU A 148 22.51 -2.77 8.42
CA LEU A 148 23.26 -2.71 9.70
C LEU A 148 22.34 -2.49 10.88
N LYS A 149 21.42 -1.54 10.77
CA LYS A 149 20.43 -1.26 11.84
C LYS A 149 19.57 -2.48 12.13
N LYS A 150 19.10 -3.19 11.10
CA LYS A 150 18.33 -4.43 11.21
C LYS A 150 19.17 -5.54 11.89
N GLY A 151 20.47 -5.62 11.59
CA GLY A 151 21.42 -6.55 12.18
C GLY A 151 21.97 -6.13 13.54
N GLY A 152 21.45 -5.05 14.15
CA GLY A 152 21.90 -4.56 15.46
C GLY A 152 23.29 -3.91 15.48
N LEU A 153 23.82 -3.54 14.30
CA LEU A 153 25.11 -2.85 14.17
C LEU A 153 24.91 -1.36 13.97
N SER A 154 25.57 -0.56 14.78
CA SER A 154 25.66 0.89 14.62
C SER A 154 27.11 1.27 14.29
N LEU A 155 27.31 1.93 13.16
CA LEU A 155 28.59 2.53 12.82
C LEU A 155 28.61 3.96 13.39
N THR A 156 29.19 4.10 14.53
CA THR A 156 29.44 5.43 15.17
C THR A 156 30.80 5.97 14.78
#